data_e9bf857a1af0a33adaafbbb29e3e239e
#
_entry.id   e9bf857a1af0a33adaafbbb29e3e239e
#
_cell.length_a   1.000
_cell.length_b   1.000
_cell.length_c   1.000
_cell.angle_alpha   90.00
_cell.angle_beta   90.00
_cell.angle_gamma   90.00
#
_symmetry.space_group_name_H-M   'P 1'
#
loop_
_entity.id
_entity.type
_entity.pdbx_description
1 polymer ?
#
loop_
_entity_poly.entity_id
_entity_poly.type
_entity_poly.pdbx_seq_one_letter_code
_entity_poly.pdbx_strand_id
1 'polypeptide(L)'
;KGSVSVYGTVAPLIELGAGFDFDLTAGENIFLNGALLGHSRDVMRGYYDEIVEFAELQNFMDVPVKNFSSGMVSRLAFAIATIGTPDILIVDEVLSVGDFRFQQKCEARIRSMMERGTTILFVSHSIEQVESICNKVVWLDHGVRKRFGDAKPICEEYRNS
;
A
#
# COMPACT_ATOMS: atom_id res chain seq x y z
N LYS A 1 -22.92 4.00 -13.16
CA LYS A 1 -23.89 4.59 -12.21
C LYS A 1 -23.96 3.70 -10.98
N GLY A 2 -23.91 4.29 -9.80
CA GLY A 2 -23.98 3.56 -8.52
C GLY A 2 -23.73 4.52 -7.36
N SER A 3 -23.74 3.99 -6.15
CA SER A 3 -23.37 4.70 -4.92
C SER A 3 -22.36 3.87 -4.14
N VAL A 4 -21.42 4.54 -3.51
CA VAL A 4 -20.47 3.93 -2.57
C VAL A 4 -20.62 4.66 -1.24
N SER A 5 -20.80 3.89 -0.16
CA SER A 5 -20.79 4.42 1.19
C SER A 5 -19.59 3.86 1.92
N VAL A 6 -18.79 4.73 2.51
CA VAL A 6 -17.56 4.35 3.22
C VAL A 6 -17.70 4.79 4.66
N TYR A 7 -17.40 3.89 5.59
CA TYR A 7 -17.40 4.15 7.03
C TYR A 7 -15.99 3.89 7.57
N GLY A 8 -15.33 4.96 8.01
CA GLY A 8 -13.98 4.90 8.55
C GLY A 8 -12.94 5.63 7.71
N THR A 9 -11.69 5.55 8.14
CA THR A 9 -10.52 6.15 7.47
C THR A 9 -10.05 5.30 6.31
N VAL A 10 -9.72 5.93 5.18
CA VAL A 10 -9.22 5.24 3.98
C VAL A 10 -7.78 5.68 3.72
N ALA A 11 -6.88 4.72 3.60
CA ALA A 11 -5.53 4.94 3.12
C ALA A 11 -5.38 4.33 1.71
N PRO A 12 -5.19 5.15 0.67
CA PRO A 12 -4.97 4.63 -0.68
C PRO A 12 -3.48 4.39 -0.94
N LEU A 13 -3.14 3.19 -1.40
CA LEU A 13 -1.86 2.79 -1.98
C LEU A 13 -2.05 2.57 -3.50
N ILE A 14 -2.51 3.60 -4.20
CA ILE A 14 -2.83 3.50 -5.63
C ILE A 14 -1.65 3.96 -6.48
N GLU A 15 -1.01 5.07 -6.09
CA GLU A 15 0.12 5.65 -6.81
C GLU A 15 1.20 6.04 -5.80
N LEU A 16 2.20 5.18 -5.66
CA LEU A 16 3.29 5.39 -4.70
C LEU A 16 4.11 6.62 -5.06
N GLY A 17 4.16 7.57 -4.13
CA GLY A 17 4.92 8.81 -4.29
C GLY A 17 4.19 9.93 -5.01
N ALA A 18 2.91 9.77 -5.37
CA ALA A 18 2.11 10.84 -6.01
C ALA A 18 2.04 12.15 -5.19
N GLY A 19 2.17 12.04 -3.87
CA GLY A 19 2.19 13.21 -2.97
C GLY A 19 3.59 13.73 -2.65
N PHE A 20 4.66 13.22 -3.28
CA PHE A 20 6.01 13.67 -3.01
C PHE A 20 6.34 14.97 -3.73
N ASP A 21 6.99 15.87 -3.01
CA ASP A 21 7.73 16.97 -3.61
C ASP A 21 9.18 16.50 -3.81
N PHE A 22 9.58 16.37 -5.08
CA PHE A 22 10.88 15.81 -5.44
C PHE A 22 12.06 16.73 -5.12
N ASP A 23 11.83 18.02 -4.91
CA ASP A 23 12.85 18.98 -4.49
C ASP A 23 13.10 18.96 -2.97
N LEU A 24 12.15 18.44 -2.19
CA LEU A 24 12.30 18.24 -0.76
C LEU A 24 13.08 16.96 -0.45
N THR A 25 13.69 16.92 0.73
CA THR A 25 14.37 15.73 1.25
C THR A 25 13.36 14.62 1.56
N ALA A 26 13.86 13.39 1.70
CA ALA A 26 13.04 12.25 2.13
C ALA A 26 12.39 12.49 3.50
N GLY A 27 13.16 13.06 4.45
CA GLY A 27 12.65 13.41 5.78
C GLY A 27 11.51 14.44 5.72
N GLU A 28 11.62 15.47 4.89
CA GLU A 28 10.57 16.47 4.70
C GLU A 28 9.34 15.88 4.04
N ASN A 29 9.52 14.96 3.08
CA ASN A 29 8.42 14.25 2.42
C ASN A 29 7.65 13.34 3.36
N ILE A 30 8.25 12.78 4.41
CA ILE A 30 7.53 12.03 5.45
C ILE A 30 6.43 12.90 6.07
N PHE A 31 6.77 14.15 6.44
CA PHE A 31 5.80 15.06 7.05
C PHE A 31 4.78 15.58 6.05
N LEU A 32 5.20 15.89 4.81
CA LEU A 32 4.32 16.35 3.75
C LEU A 32 3.25 15.29 3.43
N ASN A 33 3.67 14.05 3.19
CA ASN A 33 2.75 12.98 2.84
C ASN A 33 1.89 12.56 4.03
N GLY A 34 2.44 12.56 5.25
CA GLY A 34 1.67 12.34 6.45
C GLY A 34 0.51 13.34 6.58
N ALA A 35 0.76 14.61 6.29
CA ALA A 35 -0.27 15.65 6.31
C ALA A 35 -1.34 15.42 5.22
N LEU A 36 -0.95 15.00 4.01
CA LEU A 36 -1.87 14.64 2.93
C LEU A 36 -2.76 13.45 3.30
N LEU A 37 -2.26 12.51 4.10
CA LEU A 37 -3.01 11.37 4.64
C LEU A 37 -3.84 11.73 5.88
N GLY A 38 -3.81 12.99 6.32
CA GLY A 38 -4.59 13.49 7.46
C GLY A 38 -3.92 13.32 8.83
N HIS A 39 -2.63 12.97 8.86
CA HIS A 39 -1.88 12.85 10.11
C HIS A 39 -1.30 14.19 10.56
N SER A 40 -1.35 14.48 11.86
CA SER A 40 -0.67 15.65 12.42
C SER A 40 0.85 15.48 12.43
N ARG A 41 1.57 16.60 12.46
CA ARG A 41 3.04 16.58 12.51
C ARG A 41 3.60 15.83 13.73
N ASP A 42 2.91 15.90 14.87
CA ASP A 42 3.33 15.21 16.08
C ASP A 42 3.14 13.69 15.97
N VAL A 43 2.07 13.25 15.32
CA VAL A 43 1.85 11.84 14.99
C VAL A 43 2.97 11.35 14.05
N MET A 44 3.27 12.09 12.99
CA MET A 44 4.34 11.74 12.05
C MET A 44 5.72 11.71 12.71
N ARG A 45 5.98 12.62 13.67
CA ARG A 45 7.23 12.59 14.44
C ARG A 45 7.37 11.31 15.27
N GLY A 46 6.26 10.82 15.83
CA GLY A 46 6.24 9.56 16.59
C GLY A 46 6.51 8.32 15.71
N TYR A 47 6.15 8.36 14.44
CA TYR A 47 6.36 7.26 13.48
C TYR A 47 7.60 7.41 12.62
N TYR A 48 8.35 8.50 12.73
CA TYR A 48 9.46 8.83 11.85
C TYR A 48 10.50 7.70 11.78
N ASP A 49 10.98 7.24 12.92
CA ASP A 49 12.01 6.20 13.00
C ASP A 49 11.49 4.87 12.45
N GLU A 50 10.22 4.51 12.73
CA GLU A 50 9.59 3.31 12.17
C GLU A 50 9.52 3.37 10.64
N ILE A 51 9.15 4.53 10.08
CA ILE A 51 9.08 4.73 8.62
C ILE A 51 10.46 4.55 8.01
N VAL A 52 11.48 5.21 8.58
CA VAL A 52 12.86 5.18 8.09
C VAL A 52 13.44 3.76 8.14
N GLU A 53 13.21 3.06 9.25
CA GLU A 53 13.67 1.67 9.43
C GLU A 53 12.95 0.71 8.47
N PHE A 54 11.63 0.87 8.32
CA PHE A 54 10.87 0.05 7.39
C PHE A 54 11.32 0.24 5.95
N ALA A 55 11.53 1.50 5.52
CA ALA A 55 11.97 1.82 4.17
C ALA A 55 13.45 1.45 3.91
N GLU A 56 14.25 1.21 4.96
CA GLU A 56 15.69 0.93 4.90
C GLU A 56 16.48 2.11 4.26
N LEU A 57 16.13 3.34 4.63
CA LEU A 57 16.66 4.57 4.04
C LEU A 57 17.38 5.48 5.04
N GLN A 58 17.91 4.93 6.16
CA GLN A 58 18.52 5.69 7.27
C GLN A 58 19.56 6.71 6.81
N ASN A 59 20.38 6.36 5.81
CA ASN A 59 21.46 7.21 5.32
C ASN A 59 21.04 8.19 4.22
N PHE A 60 19.75 8.26 3.89
CA PHE A 60 19.24 9.00 2.75
C PHE A 60 18.20 10.07 3.11
N MET A 61 17.93 10.25 4.42
CA MET A 61 16.82 11.12 4.86
C MET A 61 17.02 12.59 4.56
N ASP A 62 18.30 13.04 4.45
CA ASP A 62 18.66 14.41 4.11
C ASP A 62 18.87 14.61 2.58
N VAL A 63 18.61 13.56 1.78
CA VAL A 63 18.77 13.60 0.32
C VAL A 63 17.45 13.99 -0.34
N PRO A 64 17.42 14.96 -1.29
CA PRO A 64 16.24 15.27 -2.07
C PRO A 64 15.73 14.04 -2.85
N VAL A 65 14.40 13.85 -2.85
CA VAL A 65 13.77 12.66 -3.46
C VAL A 65 14.03 12.55 -4.97
N LYS A 66 14.28 13.67 -5.67
CA LYS A 66 14.70 13.64 -7.09
C LYS A 66 15.97 12.84 -7.36
N ASN A 67 16.79 12.59 -6.34
CA ASN A 67 18.01 11.77 -6.44
C ASN A 67 17.77 10.29 -6.08
N PHE A 68 16.53 9.91 -5.75
CA PHE A 68 16.16 8.56 -5.40
C PHE A 68 15.93 7.69 -6.66
N SER A 69 16.24 6.40 -6.56
CA SER A 69 15.73 5.43 -7.51
C SER A 69 14.23 5.24 -7.33
N SER A 70 13.53 4.73 -8.35
CA SER A 70 12.10 4.41 -8.25
C SER A 70 11.81 3.43 -7.10
N GLY A 71 12.71 2.48 -6.85
CA GLY A 71 12.61 1.56 -5.72
C GLY A 71 12.70 2.27 -4.36
N MET A 72 13.60 3.26 -4.20
CA MET A 72 13.69 4.05 -2.96
C MET A 72 12.43 4.90 -2.74
N VAL A 73 11.91 5.53 -3.80
CA VAL A 73 10.65 6.29 -3.75
C VAL A 73 9.50 5.39 -3.30
N SER A 74 9.38 4.22 -3.91
CA SER A 74 8.31 3.25 -3.59
C SER A 74 8.42 2.72 -2.17
N ARG A 75 9.64 2.42 -1.68
CA ARG A 75 9.88 1.98 -0.30
C ARG A 75 9.43 3.03 0.72
N LEU A 76 9.83 4.29 0.50
CA LEU A 76 9.44 5.40 1.37
C LEU A 76 7.93 5.63 1.35
N ALA A 77 7.32 5.68 0.17
CA ALA A 77 5.89 5.90 0.01
C ALA A 77 5.06 4.79 0.67
N PHE A 78 5.43 3.52 0.48
CA PHE A 78 4.77 2.39 1.14
C PHE A 78 4.90 2.47 2.66
N ALA A 79 6.10 2.79 3.17
CA ALA A 79 6.33 2.94 4.60
C ALA A 79 5.42 4.01 5.21
N ILE A 80 5.31 5.18 4.57
CA ILE A 80 4.45 6.27 5.04
C ILE A 80 2.97 5.87 5.01
N ALA A 81 2.51 5.29 3.91
CA ALA A 81 1.09 4.97 3.72
C ALA A 81 0.59 3.82 4.61
N THR A 82 1.49 3.01 5.15
CA THR A 82 1.16 1.88 6.04
C THR A 82 1.44 2.13 7.51
N ILE A 83 1.67 3.40 7.90
CA ILE A 83 1.72 3.77 9.31
C ILE A 83 0.31 3.78 9.91
N GLY A 84 0.24 3.47 11.20
CA GLY A 84 -1.03 3.39 11.91
C GLY A 84 -1.88 2.19 11.47
N THR A 85 -3.17 2.27 11.74
CA THR A 85 -4.15 1.24 11.40
C THR A 85 -5.38 1.91 10.79
N PRO A 86 -5.37 2.21 9.46
CA PRO A 86 -6.57 2.71 8.80
C PRO A 86 -7.67 1.65 8.86
N ASP A 87 -8.94 2.07 8.82
CA ASP A 87 -10.06 1.15 8.75
C ASP A 87 -10.08 0.40 7.41
N ILE A 88 -9.70 1.10 6.33
CA ILE A 88 -9.65 0.57 4.96
C ILE A 88 -8.34 0.94 4.30
N LEU A 89 -7.64 -0.04 3.75
CA LEU A 89 -6.45 0.13 2.90
C LEU A 89 -6.79 -0.31 1.48
N ILE A 90 -6.57 0.58 0.51
CA ILE A 90 -6.74 0.25 -0.92
C ILE A 90 -5.35 0.06 -1.51
N VAL A 91 -5.10 -1.12 -2.09
CA VAL A 91 -3.80 -1.50 -2.67
C VAL A 91 -3.99 -1.84 -4.14
N ASP A 92 -3.35 -1.09 -5.02
CA ASP A 92 -3.42 -1.29 -6.47
C ASP A 92 -2.02 -1.60 -7.04
N GLU A 93 -1.76 -2.88 -7.34
CA GLU A 93 -0.50 -3.43 -7.91
C GLU A 93 0.81 -3.09 -7.17
N VAL A 94 0.72 -2.47 -6.00
CA VAL A 94 1.85 -1.86 -5.28
C VAL A 94 2.79 -2.88 -4.63
N LEU A 95 2.38 -4.14 -4.47
CA LEU A 95 3.21 -5.17 -3.83
C LEU A 95 4.35 -5.70 -4.69
N SER A 96 4.39 -5.29 -5.96
CA SER A 96 5.47 -5.66 -6.89
C SER A 96 6.68 -4.71 -6.83
N VAL A 97 6.71 -3.77 -5.87
CA VAL A 97 7.78 -2.76 -5.75
C VAL A 97 8.98 -3.26 -4.95
N GLY A 98 10.16 -2.80 -5.33
CA GLY A 98 11.41 -3.15 -4.68
C GLY A 98 11.91 -4.54 -5.08
N ASP A 99 12.88 -5.03 -4.31
CA ASP A 99 13.38 -6.39 -4.46
C ASP A 99 12.48 -7.41 -3.74
N PHE A 100 12.74 -8.69 -4.00
CA PHE A 100 11.96 -9.79 -3.41
C PHE A 100 11.87 -9.73 -1.87
N ARG A 101 12.96 -9.34 -1.21
CA ARG A 101 13.00 -9.24 0.25
C ARG A 101 12.07 -8.14 0.77
N PHE A 102 12.06 -7.00 0.07
CA PHE A 102 11.17 -5.89 0.42
C PHE A 102 9.70 -6.23 0.14
N GLN A 103 9.41 -6.95 -0.94
CA GLN A 103 8.06 -7.45 -1.24
C GLN A 103 7.52 -8.33 -0.11
N GLN A 104 8.31 -9.28 0.39
CA GLN A 104 7.93 -10.10 1.55
C GLN A 104 7.65 -9.26 2.81
N LYS A 105 8.44 -8.21 3.03
CA LYS A 105 8.24 -7.27 4.13
C LYS A 105 6.93 -6.48 4.00
N CYS A 106 6.58 -6.06 2.79
CA CYS A 106 5.30 -5.42 2.48
C CYS A 106 4.11 -6.36 2.71
N GLU A 107 4.19 -7.61 2.23
CA GLU A 107 3.13 -8.61 2.47
C GLU A 107 2.94 -8.89 3.96
N ALA A 108 4.01 -9.03 4.72
CA ALA A 108 3.96 -9.23 6.16
C ALA A 108 3.28 -8.04 6.87
N ARG A 109 3.59 -6.81 6.45
CA ARG A 109 2.94 -5.59 6.98
C ARG A 109 1.44 -5.60 6.69
N ILE A 110 1.03 -5.91 5.47
CA ILE A 110 -0.39 -5.99 5.08
C ILE A 110 -1.12 -7.06 5.89
N ARG A 111 -0.55 -8.26 6.06
CA ARG A 111 -1.14 -9.31 6.89
C ARG A 111 -1.33 -8.88 8.34
N SER A 112 -0.32 -8.23 8.92
CA SER A 112 -0.40 -7.68 10.28
C SER A 112 -1.51 -6.62 10.42
N MET A 113 -1.72 -5.79 9.39
CA MET A 113 -2.83 -4.81 9.38
C MET A 113 -4.19 -5.52 9.32
N MET A 114 -4.34 -6.56 8.51
CA MET A 114 -5.56 -7.39 8.45
C MET A 114 -5.87 -8.04 9.81
N GLU A 115 -4.87 -8.59 10.48
CA GLU A 115 -5.02 -9.19 11.82
C GLU A 115 -5.47 -8.16 12.88
N ARG A 116 -5.12 -6.88 12.69
CA ARG A 116 -5.58 -5.78 13.54
C ARG A 116 -6.95 -5.21 13.16
N GLY A 117 -7.59 -5.77 12.13
CA GLY A 117 -8.95 -5.42 11.71
C GLY A 117 -9.06 -4.45 10.54
N THR A 118 -7.94 -4.07 9.88
CA THR A 118 -7.98 -3.27 8.66
C THR A 118 -8.63 -4.07 7.52
N THR A 119 -9.60 -3.49 6.85
CA THR A 119 -10.18 -4.05 5.62
C THR A 119 -9.26 -3.72 4.44
N ILE A 120 -8.83 -4.74 3.69
CA ILE A 120 -7.98 -4.54 2.50
C ILE A 120 -8.81 -4.70 1.23
N LEU A 121 -8.79 -3.68 0.39
CA LEU A 121 -9.25 -3.77 -1.00
C LEU A 121 -8.00 -3.89 -1.89
N PHE A 122 -7.75 -5.10 -2.39
CA PHE A 122 -6.54 -5.44 -3.12
C PHE A 122 -6.83 -5.67 -4.59
N VAL A 123 -6.15 -4.93 -5.46
CA VAL A 123 -6.19 -5.10 -6.91
C VAL A 123 -4.81 -5.58 -7.37
N SER A 124 -4.77 -6.70 -8.07
CA SER A 124 -3.54 -7.27 -8.62
C SER A 124 -3.82 -8.11 -9.86
N HIS A 125 -2.86 -8.21 -10.75
CA HIS A 125 -2.84 -9.17 -11.84
C HIS A 125 -2.12 -10.48 -11.47
N SER A 126 -1.50 -10.57 -10.29
CA SER A 126 -0.90 -11.81 -9.78
C SER A 126 -1.93 -12.62 -8.99
N ILE A 127 -2.35 -13.74 -9.58
CA ILE A 127 -3.30 -14.66 -8.95
C ILE A 127 -2.74 -15.22 -7.65
N GLU A 128 -1.43 -15.48 -7.59
CA GLU A 128 -0.74 -16.01 -6.42
C GLU A 128 -0.84 -15.04 -5.25
N GLN A 129 -0.64 -13.74 -5.48
CA GLN A 129 -0.79 -12.72 -4.46
C GLN A 129 -2.25 -12.61 -3.99
N VAL A 130 -3.20 -12.59 -4.93
CA VAL A 130 -4.63 -12.54 -4.62
C VAL A 130 -5.03 -13.74 -3.75
N GLU A 131 -4.63 -14.95 -4.14
CA GLU A 131 -4.95 -16.17 -3.39
C GLU A 131 -4.30 -16.23 -2.00
N SER A 132 -3.09 -15.63 -1.86
CA SER A 132 -2.36 -15.63 -0.59
C SER A 132 -2.85 -14.58 0.41
N ILE A 133 -3.39 -13.46 -0.08
CA ILE A 133 -3.76 -12.30 0.74
C ILE A 133 -5.27 -12.23 0.94
N CYS A 134 -6.06 -12.46 -0.12
CA CYS A 134 -7.49 -12.22 -0.11
C CYS A 134 -8.29 -13.42 0.39
N ASN A 135 -9.32 -13.17 1.18
CA ASN A 135 -10.31 -14.18 1.55
C ASN A 135 -11.50 -14.21 0.57
N LYS A 136 -11.82 -13.08 -0.05
CA LYS A 136 -12.87 -12.92 -1.07
C LYS A 136 -12.30 -12.29 -2.33
N VAL A 137 -12.83 -12.68 -3.50
CA VAL A 137 -12.39 -12.18 -4.81
C VAL A 137 -13.60 -11.79 -5.66
N VAL A 138 -13.44 -10.69 -6.38
CA VAL A 138 -14.31 -10.30 -7.49
C VAL A 138 -13.53 -10.51 -8.79
N TRP A 139 -14.02 -11.36 -9.67
CA TRP A 139 -13.50 -11.50 -11.02
C TRP A 139 -14.27 -10.57 -11.97
N LEU A 140 -13.55 -9.64 -12.55
CA LEU A 140 -14.06 -8.70 -13.56
C LEU A 140 -13.49 -9.06 -14.93
N ASP A 141 -14.36 -9.06 -15.94
CA ASP A 141 -13.99 -9.26 -17.33
C ASP A 141 -14.74 -8.26 -18.22
N HIS A 142 -14.00 -7.41 -18.95
CA HIS A 142 -14.54 -6.33 -19.77
C HIS A 142 -15.59 -5.47 -19.06
N GLY A 143 -15.39 -5.15 -17.77
CA GLY A 143 -16.30 -4.35 -16.95
C GLY A 143 -17.52 -5.12 -16.42
N VAL A 144 -17.63 -6.41 -16.68
CA VAL A 144 -18.69 -7.29 -16.19
C VAL A 144 -18.20 -8.18 -15.08
N ARG A 145 -18.96 -8.24 -13.96
CA ARG A 145 -18.66 -9.15 -12.87
C ARG A 145 -19.00 -10.59 -13.26
N LYS A 146 -17.98 -11.41 -13.47
CA LYS A 146 -18.10 -12.85 -13.77
C LYS A 146 -18.40 -13.67 -12.53
N ARG A 147 -17.62 -13.45 -11.46
CA ARG A 147 -17.70 -14.19 -10.18
C ARG A 147 -17.50 -13.25 -9.00
N PHE A 148 -18.02 -13.67 -7.86
CA PHE A 148 -17.74 -13.10 -6.54
C PHE A 148 -17.88 -14.18 -5.48
N GLY A 149 -16.90 -14.34 -4.62
CA GLY A 149 -16.92 -15.34 -3.55
C GLY A 149 -15.53 -15.62 -2.96
N ASP A 150 -15.34 -16.80 -2.43
CA ASP A 150 -14.10 -17.23 -1.80
C ASP A 150 -12.94 -17.27 -2.80
N ALA A 151 -11.75 -16.84 -2.35
CA ALA A 151 -10.62 -16.62 -3.24
C ALA A 151 -10.17 -17.90 -3.96
N LYS A 152 -9.95 -19.00 -3.22
CA LYS A 152 -9.39 -20.25 -3.79
C LYS A 152 -10.17 -20.77 -5.01
N PRO A 153 -11.49 -21.07 -4.90
CA PRO A 153 -12.22 -21.63 -6.04
C PRO A 153 -12.29 -20.69 -7.24
N ILE A 154 -12.38 -19.36 -7.01
CA ILE A 154 -12.45 -18.39 -8.10
C ILE A 154 -11.08 -18.22 -8.77
N CYS A 155 -9.99 -18.22 -8.02
CA CYS A 155 -8.65 -18.19 -8.57
C CYS A 155 -8.33 -19.44 -9.40
N GLU A 156 -8.78 -20.62 -8.97
CA GLU A 156 -8.67 -21.86 -9.76
C GLU A 156 -9.47 -21.79 -11.07
N GLU A 157 -10.72 -21.28 -11.03
CA GLU A 157 -11.54 -21.09 -12.22
C GLU A 157 -10.90 -20.09 -13.18
N TYR A 158 -10.35 -18.99 -12.65
CA TYR A 158 -9.66 -17.95 -13.44
C TYR A 158 -8.39 -18.47 -14.14
N ARG A 159 -7.59 -19.33 -13.49
CA ARG A 159 -6.40 -19.95 -14.11
C ARG A 159 -6.74 -20.87 -15.28
N ASN A 160 -7.94 -21.42 -15.30
CA ASN A 160 -8.39 -22.37 -16.31
C ASN A 160 -9.25 -21.72 -17.39
N SER A 161 -9.45 -20.41 -17.34
CA SER A 161 -10.24 -19.63 -18.32
C SER A 161 -9.33 -19.06 -19.43
#